data_a3b56029d4c9421545bce774e32c50b0
#
_entry.id   a3b56029d4c9421545bce774e32c50b0
#
_cell.length_a   1.000
_cell.length_b   1.000
_cell.length_c   1.000
_cell.angle_alpha   90.00
_cell.angle_beta   90.00
_cell.angle_gamma   90.00
#
_symmetry.space_group_name_H-M   'P 1'
#
loop_
_entity.id
_entity.type
_entity.pdbx_description
1 polymer ?
#
loop_
_entity_poly.entity_id
_entity_poly.type
_entity_poly.pdbx_seq_one_letter_code
_entity_poly.pdbx_strand_id
1 'polypeptide(L)'
;SGKNLQTYRFYVMQNADSIKSLQDVVAKGMENPAYTLYGAKAIVLVACEKEAVNGVSDCSCAIENMLLAAHSLGLGACWINQLKYCGDKAEVADTWKVLELTKTCRLSEW
;
A
#
# COMPACT_ATOMS: atom_id res chain seq x y z
N SER A 1 12.62 3.88 -12.16
CA SER A 1 11.87 5.13 -12.11
C SER A 1 12.21 6.00 -13.31
N GLY A 2 11.18 6.59 -13.92
CA GLY A 2 11.36 7.44 -15.08
C GLY A 2 12.30 8.62 -14.76
N LYS A 3 13.35 8.80 -15.57
CA LYS A 3 14.40 9.82 -15.36
C LYS A 3 15.08 9.74 -13.99
N ASN A 4 15.00 8.60 -13.31
CA ASN A 4 15.53 8.39 -11.96
C ASN A 4 15.02 9.40 -10.91
N LEU A 5 13.78 9.85 -11.04
CA LEU A 5 13.18 10.82 -10.11
C LEU A 5 12.87 10.22 -8.73
N GLN A 6 12.74 8.89 -8.64
CA GLN A 6 12.55 8.15 -7.39
C GLN A 6 11.39 8.70 -6.53
N THR A 7 10.28 9.00 -7.16
CA THR A 7 9.09 9.61 -6.53
C THR A 7 8.25 8.64 -5.70
N TYR A 8 8.69 7.40 -5.56
CA TYR A 8 8.01 6.35 -4.81
C TYR A 8 8.56 6.19 -3.39
N ARG A 9 7.75 5.61 -2.53
CA ARG A 9 8.09 5.26 -1.15
C ARG A 9 7.52 3.89 -0.80
N PHE A 10 8.23 3.18 0.08
CA PHE A 10 7.82 1.88 0.59
C PHE A 10 7.69 1.93 2.11
N TYR A 11 6.60 1.39 2.62
CA TYR A 11 6.34 1.31 4.06
C TYR A 11 6.10 -0.15 4.42
N VAL A 12 7.00 -0.71 5.21
CA VAL A 12 6.93 -2.11 5.62
C VAL A 12 6.30 -2.22 6.99
N MET A 13 5.24 -2.99 7.12
CA MET A 13 4.56 -3.30 8.37
C MET A 13 4.69 -4.79 8.67
N GLN A 14 5.23 -5.12 9.84
CA GLN A 14 5.37 -6.49 10.36
C GLN A 14 4.76 -6.62 11.77
N ASN A 15 4.37 -5.52 12.39
CA ASN A 15 3.70 -5.52 13.68
C ASN A 15 2.23 -5.91 13.50
N ALA A 16 1.78 -6.92 14.26
CA ALA A 16 0.42 -7.45 14.17
C ALA A 16 -0.65 -6.39 14.47
N ASP A 17 -0.41 -5.49 15.43
CA ASP A 17 -1.36 -4.43 15.80
C ASP A 17 -1.49 -3.39 14.67
N SER A 18 -0.38 -3.03 14.03
CA SER A 18 -0.38 -2.12 12.89
C SER A 18 -1.12 -2.72 11.68
N ILE A 19 -0.90 -4.00 11.38
CA ILE A 19 -1.59 -4.72 10.31
C ILE A 19 -3.10 -4.80 10.62
N LYS A 20 -3.47 -5.09 11.86
CA LYS A 20 -4.88 -5.11 12.30
C LYS A 20 -5.54 -3.75 12.15
N SER A 21 -4.86 -2.68 12.56
CA SER A 21 -5.35 -1.31 12.40
C SER A 21 -5.57 -0.95 10.93
N LEU A 22 -4.64 -1.30 10.05
CA LEU A 22 -4.80 -1.10 8.61
C LEU A 22 -5.99 -1.88 8.06
N GLN A 23 -6.13 -3.16 8.46
CA GLN A 23 -7.25 -4.00 8.06
C GLN A 23 -8.59 -3.38 8.45
N ASP A 24 -8.73 -2.91 9.69
CA ASP A 24 -9.97 -2.32 10.21
C ASP A 24 -10.34 -1.05 9.43
N VAL A 25 -9.36 -0.22 9.12
CA VAL A 25 -9.55 1.00 8.33
C VAL A 25 -9.97 0.69 6.89
N VAL A 26 -9.33 -0.28 6.25
CA VAL A 26 -9.70 -0.70 4.89
C VAL A 26 -11.10 -1.32 4.88
N ALA A 27 -11.40 -2.19 5.84
CA ALA A 27 -12.73 -2.79 6.01
C ALA A 27 -13.83 -1.71 6.12
N LYS A 28 -13.58 -0.68 6.93
CA LYS A 28 -14.48 0.46 7.09
C LYS A 28 -14.61 1.28 5.79
N GLY A 29 -13.49 1.58 5.15
CA GLY A 29 -13.47 2.30 3.88
C GLY A 29 -14.16 1.56 2.74
N MET A 30 -14.13 0.24 2.75
CA MET A 30 -14.81 -0.64 1.80
C MET A 30 -16.27 -0.90 2.17
N GLU A 31 -16.73 -0.44 3.35
CA GLU A 31 -18.06 -0.78 3.90
C GLU A 31 -18.28 -2.30 3.98
N ASN A 32 -17.21 -3.03 4.23
CA ASN A 32 -17.22 -4.50 4.34
C ASN A 32 -16.56 -4.96 5.65
N PRO A 33 -17.34 -5.16 6.71
CA PRO A 33 -16.79 -5.58 8.02
C PRO A 33 -16.14 -6.96 8.01
N ALA A 34 -16.42 -7.78 7.01
CA ALA A 34 -15.81 -9.09 6.83
C ALA A 34 -14.47 -9.06 6.07
N TYR A 35 -14.04 -7.88 5.61
CA TYR A 35 -12.78 -7.74 4.89
C TYR A 35 -11.59 -8.10 5.78
N THR A 36 -10.67 -8.85 5.21
CA THR A 36 -9.40 -9.20 5.85
C THR A 36 -8.23 -8.91 4.91
N LEU A 37 -7.04 -8.79 5.47
CA LEU A 37 -5.78 -8.76 4.72
C LEU A 37 -5.21 -10.19 4.52
N TYR A 38 -6.11 -11.16 4.38
CA TYR A 38 -5.79 -12.56 4.07
C TYR A 38 -4.80 -13.22 5.06
N GLY A 39 -4.73 -12.72 6.30
CA GLY A 39 -3.83 -13.24 7.32
C GLY A 39 -2.35 -12.92 7.07
N ALA A 40 -2.06 -11.92 6.25
CA ALA A 40 -0.69 -11.51 5.94
C ALA A 40 0.11 -11.20 7.22
N LYS A 41 1.35 -11.68 7.27
CA LYS A 41 2.30 -11.44 8.36
C LYS A 41 3.17 -10.21 8.14
N ALA A 42 3.25 -9.75 6.90
CA ALA A 42 3.91 -8.53 6.51
C ALA A 42 3.10 -7.84 5.40
N ILE A 43 3.05 -6.52 5.45
CA ILE A 43 2.43 -5.68 4.43
C ILE A 43 3.48 -4.68 3.96
N VAL A 44 3.59 -4.50 2.65
CA VAL A 44 4.37 -3.42 2.06
C VAL A 44 3.39 -2.48 1.36
N LEU A 45 3.28 -1.26 1.89
CA LEU A 45 2.57 -0.19 1.20
C LEU A 45 3.52 0.48 0.22
N VAL A 46 3.07 0.60 -1.02
CA VAL A 46 3.81 1.28 -2.09
C VAL A 46 3.06 2.54 -2.46
N ALA A 47 3.73 3.67 -2.36
CA ALA A 47 3.15 4.99 -2.62
C ALA A 47 4.04 5.80 -3.55
N CYS A 48 3.46 6.75 -4.27
CA CYS A 48 4.19 7.71 -5.09
C CYS A 48 3.71 9.13 -4.82
N GLU A 49 4.54 10.10 -5.19
CA GLU A 49 4.16 11.50 -5.16
C GLU A 49 2.96 11.74 -6.07
N LYS A 50 2.03 12.59 -5.61
CA LYS A 50 0.74 12.85 -6.27
C LYS A 50 0.90 13.31 -7.71
N GLU A 51 1.89 14.14 -7.98
CA GLU A 51 2.13 14.76 -9.29
C GLU A 51 3.16 13.99 -10.14
N ALA A 52 3.58 12.81 -9.68
CA ALA A 52 4.57 12.00 -10.41
C ALA A 52 3.94 11.39 -11.67
N VAL A 53 4.37 11.85 -12.84
CA VAL A 53 3.86 11.41 -14.16
C VAL A 53 3.94 9.88 -14.32
N ASN A 54 5.03 9.28 -13.87
CA ASN A 54 5.25 7.82 -13.96
C ASN A 54 5.03 7.10 -12.62
N GLY A 55 4.51 7.78 -11.60
CA GLY A 55 4.42 7.25 -10.24
C GLY A 55 3.71 5.90 -10.17
N VAL A 56 2.55 5.80 -10.80
CA VAL A 56 1.76 4.56 -10.86
C VAL A 56 2.53 3.42 -11.52
N SER A 57 3.12 3.69 -12.69
CA SER A 57 3.89 2.69 -13.44
C SER A 57 5.12 2.24 -12.66
N ASP A 58 5.85 3.17 -12.06
CA ASP A 58 7.03 2.89 -11.24
C ASP A 58 6.66 2.00 -10.04
N CYS A 59 5.55 2.31 -9.36
CA CYS A 59 5.04 1.51 -8.26
C CYS A 59 4.61 0.11 -8.69
N SER A 60 3.94 -0.03 -9.85
CA SER A 60 3.53 -1.33 -10.39
C SER A 60 4.74 -2.22 -10.67
N CYS A 61 5.75 -1.67 -11.33
CA CYS A 61 7.00 -2.39 -11.61
C CYS A 61 7.70 -2.82 -10.31
N ALA A 62 7.68 -1.97 -9.28
CA ALA A 62 8.25 -2.29 -7.99
C ALA A 62 7.50 -3.44 -7.30
N ILE A 63 6.16 -3.42 -7.34
CA ILE A 63 5.32 -4.50 -6.78
C ILE A 63 5.62 -5.81 -7.50
N GLU A 64 5.66 -5.81 -8.83
CA GLU A 64 5.97 -7.03 -9.60
C GLU A 64 7.34 -7.59 -9.21
N ASN A 65 8.37 -6.74 -9.11
CA ASN A 65 9.69 -7.17 -8.66
C ASN A 65 9.65 -7.78 -7.24
N MET A 66 8.84 -7.21 -6.34
CA MET A 66 8.67 -7.77 -4.99
C MET A 66 7.97 -9.13 -5.02
N LEU A 67 6.97 -9.32 -5.89
CA LEU A 67 6.28 -10.61 -6.04
C LEU A 67 7.25 -11.69 -6.55
N LEU A 68 8.07 -11.36 -7.55
CA LEU A 68 9.10 -12.26 -8.07
C LEU A 68 10.17 -12.59 -7.03
N ALA A 69 10.62 -11.59 -6.27
CA ALA A 69 11.58 -11.79 -5.18
C ALA A 69 11.01 -12.67 -4.07
N ALA A 70 9.76 -12.45 -3.66
CA ALA A 70 9.08 -13.28 -2.68
C ALA A 70 9.01 -14.74 -3.14
N HIS A 71 8.62 -14.98 -4.39
CA HIS A 71 8.59 -16.32 -4.97
C HIS A 71 9.97 -16.99 -4.94
N SER A 72 11.02 -16.26 -5.31
CA SER A 72 12.39 -16.78 -5.29
C SER A 72 12.89 -17.17 -3.88
N LEU A 73 12.31 -16.55 -2.85
CA LEU A 73 12.59 -16.83 -1.44
C LEU A 73 11.65 -17.89 -0.84
N GLY A 74 10.79 -18.51 -1.63
CA GLY A 74 9.79 -19.47 -1.17
C GLY A 74 8.64 -18.87 -0.37
N LEU A 75 8.38 -17.56 -0.51
CA LEU A 75 7.31 -16.85 0.16
C LEU A 75 6.10 -16.68 -0.75
N GLY A 76 4.90 -16.85 -0.19
CA GLY A 76 3.66 -16.45 -0.84
C GLY A 76 3.46 -14.93 -0.76
N ALA A 77 3.05 -14.33 -1.85
CA ALA A 77 2.74 -12.90 -1.89
C ALA A 77 1.54 -12.63 -2.80
N CYS A 78 0.86 -11.53 -2.56
CA CYS A 78 -0.31 -11.13 -3.32
C CYS A 78 -0.40 -9.61 -3.39
N TRP A 79 -0.73 -9.09 -4.55
CA TRP A 79 -1.03 -7.67 -4.72
C TRP A 79 -2.45 -7.38 -4.26
N ILE A 80 -2.58 -6.58 -3.20
CA ILE A 80 -3.86 -6.14 -2.65
C ILE A 80 -4.15 -4.74 -3.16
N ASN A 81 -5.20 -4.60 -3.97
CA ASN A 81 -5.52 -3.36 -4.68
C ASN A 81 -6.69 -2.57 -4.05
N GLN A 82 -7.17 -2.96 -2.87
CA GLN A 82 -8.36 -2.36 -2.24
C GLN A 82 -8.19 -0.89 -1.88
N LEU A 83 -6.98 -0.44 -1.60
CA LEU A 83 -6.70 0.96 -1.29
C LEU A 83 -7.03 1.93 -2.43
N LYS A 84 -7.06 1.44 -3.68
CA LYS A 84 -7.56 2.18 -4.83
C LYS A 84 -9.00 2.70 -4.63
N TYR A 85 -9.83 1.91 -3.96
CA TYR A 85 -11.26 2.19 -3.82
C TYR A 85 -11.61 2.98 -2.57
N CYS A 86 -10.73 3.07 -1.60
CA CYS A 86 -11.01 3.70 -0.31
C CYS A 86 -9.90 4.64 0.19
N GLY A 87 -8.77 4.74 -0.51
CA GLY A 87 -7.62 5.51 -0.05
C GLY A 87 -7.86 7.01 0.15
N ASP A 88 -8.78 7.59 -0.62
CA ASP A 88 -9.16 9.02 -0.53
C ASP A 88 -10.24 9.30 0.53
N LYS A 89 -10.85 8.27 1.14
CA LYS A 89 -11.83 8.48 2.20
C LYS A 89 -11.15 9.06 3.44
N ALA A 90 -11.81 10.02 4.11
CA ALA A 90 -11.24 10.76 5.24
C ALA A 90 -10.74 9.84 6.38
N GLU A 91 -11.46 8.76 6.66
CA GLU A 91 -11.13 7.77 7.69
C GLU A 91 -9.82 7.03 7.38
N VAL A 92 -9.59 6.73 6.11
CA VAL A 92 -8.35 6.11 5.63
C VAL A 92 -7.23 7.13 5.63
N ALA A 93 -7.48 8.35 5.15
CA ALA A 93 -6.49 9.43 5.11
C ALA A 93 -5.96 9.80 6.51
N ASP A 94 -6.81 9.77 7.54
CA ASP A 94 -6.39 10.04 8.93
C ASP A 94 -5.46 8.93 9.47
N THR A 95 -5.66 7.69 9.07
CA THR A 95 -4.78 6.59 9.43
C THR A 95 -3.38 6.77 8.82
N TRP A 96 -3.29 7.32 7.62
CA TRP A 96 -2.00 7.64 7.00
C TRP A 96 -1.21 8.67 7.81
N LYS A 97 -1.87 9.62 8.44
CA LYS A 97 -1.22 10.59 9.34
C LYS A 97 -0.67 9.91 10.59
N VAL A 98 -1.41 8.98 11.17
CA VAL A 98 -0.99 8.20 12.35
C VAL A 98 0.20 7.30 12.04
N LEU A 99 0.26 6.74 10.84
CA LEU A 99 1.35 5.89 10.37
C LEU A 99 2.56 6.72 9.86
N GLU A 100 2.55 8.06 10.05
CA GLU A 100 3.57 8.98 9.53
C GLU A 100 3.75 8.91 8.00
N LEU A 101 2.75 8.40 7.30
CA LEU A 101 2.70 8.38 5.85
C LEU A 101 2.41 9.80 5.38
N THR A 102 3.45 10.53 5.06
CA THR A 102 3.45 11.97 4.85
C THR A 102 2.47 12.43 3.78
N LYS A 103 2.01 13.67 3.94
CA LYS A 103 1.02 14.42 3.16
C LYS A 103 1.26 14.51 1.63
N THR A 104 2.36 13.97 1.13
CA THR A 104 2.80 14.11 -0.26
C THR A 104 2.65 12.86 -1.11
N CYS A 105 2.34 11.72 -0.51
CA CYS A 105 2.16 10.49 -1.26
C CYS A 105 0.69 10.18 -1.47
N ARG A 106 0.27 10.12 -2.71
CA ARG A 106 -0.95 9.43 -3.09
C ARG A 106 -0.67 7.93 -2.99
N LEU A 107 -1.47 7.22 -2.21
CA LEU A 107 -1.65 5.80 -2.49
C LEU A 107 -2.32 5.77 -3.85
N SER A 108 -1.55 5.35 -4.82
CA SER A 108 -1.85 5.54 -6.22
C SER A 108 -3.27 5.12 -6.58
N GLU A 109 -3.96 5.98 -7.30
CA GLU A 109 -5.09 5.57 -8.14
C GLU A 109 -4.56 4.50 -9.11
N TRP A 110 -4.78 3.27 -8.78
CA TRP A 110 -4.54 2.12 -9.66
C TRP A 110 -5.78 1.81 -10.47
#